data_881db844b9f28537c83e6fd852cfaaf3
#
_entry.id   881db844b9f28537c83e6fd852cfaaf3
#
_cell.length_a   1.000
_cell.length_b   1.000
_cell.length_c   1.000
_cell.angle_alpha   90.00
_cell.angle_beta   90.00
_cell.angle_gamma   90.00
#
_symmetry.space_group_name_H-M   'P 1'
#
loop_
_entity.id
_entity.type
_entity.pdbx_description
1 polymer ?
#
loop_
_entity_poly.entity_id
_entity_poly.type
_entity_poly.pdbx_seq_one_letter_code
_entity_poly.pdbx_strand_id
1 'polypeptide(L)'
;GTQLLWPFTNERIAWNLISIIDPLFTIPLVILVLFAVVKNNKIFSYIALSWAFLYITFAMIQQDRAEAIGMQIAKSRGHLISSIIAKPSFANLIVWKTIYTTENSYYIDAVRLGYNSNIIEGTEVKKFEVKKSFPWLNIHSQQAKDIERFRWFSNGYIALSKLNSNQIIDIRYSTLPNKGDGLWGIELNPAAGKDSHIKMVTNRRSRSETYKQLWSIIVD
;
A
#
# COMPACT_ATOMS: atom_id res chain seq x y z
N GLY A 1 -4.54 -6.83 3.74
CA GLY A 1 -5.89 -7.35 3.97
C GLY A 1 -5.95 -8.35 5.10
N THR A 2 -7.11 -8.52 5.67
CA THR A 2 -7.40 -9.43 6.79
C THR A 2 -8.34 -10.52 6.31
N GLN A 3 -8.17 -11.75 6.79
CA GLN A 3 -9.10 -12.86 6.54
C GLN A 3 -10.36 -12.67 7.41
N LEU A 4 -11.17 -11.68 7.04
CA LEU A 4 -12.32 -11.25 7.84
C LEU A 4 -13.40 -12.35 7.98
N LEU A 5 -13.50 -13.21 6.96
CA LEU A 5 -14.52 -14.26 6.89
C LEU A 5 -13.95 -15.66 7.17
N TRP A 6 -12.78 -15.74 7.79
CA TRP A 6 -12.26 -17.04 8.22
C TRP A 6 -13.18 -17.66 9.30
N PRO A 7 -13.46 -18.98 9.30
CA PRO A 7 -12.90 -20.04 8.44
C PRO A 7 -13.68 -20.32 7.13
N PHE A 8 -14.70 -19.53 6.79
CA PHE A 8 -15.56 -19.76 5.64
C PHE A 8 -14.85 -19.51 4.30
N THR A 9 -13.88 -18.61 4.26
CA THR A 9 -13.02 -18.35 3.10
C THR A 9 -11.62 -17.91 3.52
N ASN A 10 -10.63 -18.19 2.65
CA ASN A 10 -9.25 -17.73 2.82
C ASN A 10 -9.00 -16.37 2.16
N GLU A 11 -10.01 -15.72 1.63
CA GLU A 11 -9.88 -14.42 1.00
C GLU A 11 -9.48 -13.34 2.00
N ARG A 12 -8.60 -12.47 1.56
CA ARG A 12 -8.12 -11.34 2.36
C ARG A 12 -8.78 -10.05 1.87
N ILE A 13 -9.63 -9.50 2.70
CA ILE A 13 -10.33 -8.24 2.43
C ILE A 13 -9.43 -7.06 2.81
N ALA A 14 -9.25 -6.13 1.88
CA ALA A 14 -8.53 -4.89 2.10
C ALA A 14 -9.21 -3.76 1.34
N TRP A 15 -9.97 -2.96 2.05
CA TRP A 15 -10.69 -1.83 1.44
C TRP A 15 -9.79 -0.65 1.08
N ASN A 16 -8.61 -0.55 1.70
CA ASN A 16 -7.63 0.52 1.47
C ASN A 16 -8.19 1.95 1.63
N LEU A 17 -9.20 2.15 2.47
CA LEU A 17 -9.91 3.42 2.64
C LEU A 17 -9.12 4.43 3.47
N ILE A 18 -8.48 3.95 4.55
CA ILE A 18 -7.72 4.79 5.47
C ILE A 18 -6.30 4.28 5.61
N SER A 19 -5.38 5.17 5.93
CA SER A 19 -3.99 4.82 6.24
C SER A 19 -3.91 3.94 7.49
N ILE A 20 -2.89 3.08 7.60
CA ILE A 20 -2.64 2.25 8.79
C ILE A 20 -2.49 3.11 10.04
N ILE A 21 -1.87 4.28 9.90
CA ILE A 21 -1.77 5.30 10.94
C ILE A 21 -2.44 6.55 10.39
N ASP A 22 -3.59 6.89 10.92
CA ASP A 22 -4.38 8.05 10.52
C ASP A 22 -4.76 8.90 11.75
N PRO A 23 -3.94 9.90 12.10
CA PRO A 23 -4.22 10.76 13.25
C PRO A 23 -5.49 11.58 13.08
N LEU A 24 -5.84 11.99 11.85
CA LEU A 24 -7.07 12.75 11.59
C LEU A 24 -8.33 11.94 11.87
N PHE A 25 -8.29 10.65 11.66
CA PHE A 25 -9.37 9.74 12.05
C PHE A 25 -9.35 9.46 13.54
N THR A 26 -8.18 9.07 14.07
CA THR A 26 -8.07 8.46 15.40
C THR A 26 -8.14 9.49 16.52
N ILE A 27 -7.48 10.65 16.41
CA ILE A 27 -7.40 11.61 17.51
C ILE A 27 -8.77 12.20 17.86
N PRO A 28 -9.59 12.71 16.90
CA PRO A 28 -10.92 13.20 17.22
C PRO A 28 -11.82 12.10 17.83
N LEU A 29 -11.72 10.87 17.31
CA LEU A 29 -12.49 9.74 17.81
C LEU A 29 -12.17 9.44 19.28
N VAL A 30 -10.88 9.36 19.62
CA VAL A 30 -10.42 9.12 20.99
C VAL A 30 -10.86 10.24 21.92
N ILE A 31 -10.70 11.50 21.51
CA ILE A 31 -11.11 12.66 22.31
C ILE A 31 -12.62 12.63 22.59
N LEU A 32 -13.43 12.38 21.56
CA LEU A 32 -14.89 12.33 21.69
C LEU A 32 -15.35 11.18 22.61
N VAL A 33 -14.71 10.01 22.50
CA VAL A 33 -15.01 8.88 23.38
C VAL A 33 -14.62 9.20 24.82
N LEU A 34 -13.47 9.81 25.06
CA LEU A 34 -13.06 10.25 26.40
C LEU A 34 -14.05 11.26 26.99
N PHE A 35 -14.49 12.25 26.21
CA PHE A 35 -15.53 13.19 26.68
C PHE A 35 -16.86 12.51 26.98
N ALA A 36 -17.26 11.51 26.17
CA ALA A 36 -18.47 10.75 26.43
C ALA A 36 -18.43 10.06 27.83
N VAL A 37 -17.26 9.47 28.13
CA VAL A 37 -17.06 8.79 29.44
C VAL A 37 -16.95 9.80 30.57
N VAL A 38 -16.08 10.80 30.48
CA VAL A 38 -15.82 11.76 31.58
C VAL A 38 -17.04 12.62 31.90
N LYS A 39 -17.78 13.06 30.88
CA LYS A 39 -18.98 13.89 31.03
C LYS A 39 -20.26 13.07 31.22
N ASN A 40 -20.17 11.74 31.14
CA ASN A 40 -21.32 10.83 31.14
C ASN A 40 -22.45 11.29 30.21
N ASN A 41 -22.08 11.74 28.99
CA ASN A 41 -23.01 12.34 28.06
C ASN A 41 -22.97 11.64 26.70
N LYS A 42 -24.06 11.00 26.31
CA LYS A 42 -24.27 10.22 25.10
C LYS A 42 -24.09 11.04 23.80
N ILE A 43 -24.23 12.36 23.84
CA ILE A 43 -24.08 13.24 22.68
C ILE A 43 -22.69 13.08 22.08
N PHE A 44 -21.63 12.99 22.90
CA PHE A 44 -20.27 12.80 22.40
C PHE A 44 -20.08 11.44 21.70
N SER A 45 -20.79 10.39 22.13
CA SER A 45 -20.80 9.10 21.44
C SER A 45 -21.43 9.19 20.05
N TYR A 46 -22.56 9.90 19.94
CA TYR A 46 -23.20 10.13 18.63
C TYR A 46 -22.31 10.97 17.70
N ILE A 47 -21.64 12.00 18.21
CA ILE A 47 -20.69 12.81 17.42
C ILE A 47 -19.51 11.93 16.97
N ALA A 48 -18.98 11.05 17.84
CA ALA A 48 -17.91 10.14 17.49
C ALA A 48 -18.30 9.17 16.35
N LEU A 49 -19.49 8.59 16.44
CA LEU A 49 -20.04 7.72 15.40
C LEU A 49 -20.27 8.48 14.08
N SER A 50 -20.81 9.68 14.16
CA SER A 50 -21.01 10.54 12.99
C SER A 50 -19.67 10.90 12.33
N TRP A 51 -18.66 11.24 13.12
CA TRP A 51 -17.31 11.50 12.63
C TRP A 51 -16.76 10.29 11.91
N ALA A 52 -16.81 9.10 12.52
CA ALA A 52 -16.31 7.87 11.90
C ALA A 52 -17.02 7.58 10.58
N PHE A 53 -18.34 7.70 10.55
CA PHE A 53 -19.13 7.47 9.33
C PHE A 53 -18.78 8.46 8.22
N LEU A 54 -18.76 9.76 8.52
CA LEU A 54 -18.44 10.80 7.55
C LEU A 54 -17.01 10.66 7.01
N TYR A 55 -16.06 10.35 7.89
CA TYR A 55 -14.67 10.16 7.49
C TYR A 55 -14.50 8.97 6.54
N ILE A 56 -15.12 7.83 6.85
CA ILE A 56 -15.07 6.64 6.00
C ILE A 56 -15.77 6.89 4.67
N THR A 57 -16.94 7.56 4.69
CA THR A 57 -17.66 7.91 3.46
C THR A 57 -16.82 8.84 2.57
N PHE A 58 -16.18 9.84 3.16
CA PHE A 58 -15.27 10.72 2.44
C PHE A 58 -14.08 9.95 1.86
N ALA A 59 -13.51 9.01 2.63
CA ALA A 59 -12.43 8.15 2.17
C ALA A 59 -12.83 7.29 0.97
N MET A 60 -14.06 6.74 0.96
CA MET A 60 -14.60 5.98 -0.19
C MET A 60 -14.69 6.85 -1.44
N ILE A 61 -15.25 8.06 -1.33
CA ILE A 61 -15.35 9.01 -2.45
C ILE A 61 -13.96 9.35 -3.00
N GLN A 62 -13.00 9.60 -2.12
CA GLN A 62 -11.63 9.92 -2.52
C GLN A 62 -10.92 8.75 -3.20
N GLN A 63 -11.17 7.52 -2.72
CA GLN A 63 -10.63 6.31 -3.35
C GLN A 63 -11.16 6.14 -4.78
N ASP A 64 -12.47 6.25 -4.98
CA ASP A 64 -13.09 6.14 -6.31
C ASP A 64 -12.54 7.21 -7.26
N ARG A 65 -12.36 8.44 -6.78
CA ARG A 65 -11.74 9.52 -7.56
C ARG A 65 -10.28 9.19 -7.94
N ALA A 66 -9.51 8.67 -6.98
CA ALA A 66 -8.11 8.29 -7.24
C ALA A 66 -8.01 7.17 -8.27
N GLU A 67 -8.86 6.15 -8.18
CA GLU A 67 -8.90 5.05 -9.14
C GLU A 67 -9.34 5.52 -10.53
N ALA A 68 -10.34 6.38 -10.61
CA ALA A 68 -10.79 6.97 -11.87
C ALA A 68 -9.67 7.76 -12.58
N ILE A 69 -8.90 8.55 -11.82
CA ILE A 69 -7.75 9.28 -12.37
C ILE A 69 -6.63 8.31 -12.78
N GLY A 70 -6.36 7.28 -11.99
CA GLY A 70 -5.39 6.24 -12.33
C GLY A 70 -5.75 5.51 -13.64
N MET A 71 -7.04 5.25 -13.87
CA MET A 71 -7.53 4.71 -15.16
C MET A 71 -7.33 5.68 -16.32
N GLN A 72 -7.55 6.99 -16.10
CA GLN A 72 -7.29 8.02 -17.11
C GLN A 72 -5.79 8.09 -17.45
N ILE A 73 -4.91 8.04 -16.46
CA ILE A 73 -3.45 7.99 -16.65
C ILE A 73 -3.06 6.78 -17.52
N ALA A 74 -3.55 5.59 -17.18
CA ALA A 74 -3.26 4.40 -17.95
C ALA A 74 -3.75 4.50 -19.40
N LYS A 75 -4.96 5.03 -19.60
CA LYS A 75 -5.53 5.27 -20.93
C LYS A 75 -4.71 6.28 -21.75
N SER A 76 -4.28 7.39 -21.13
CA SER A 76 -3.46 8.40 -21.82
C SER A 76 -2.09 7.88 -22.24
N ARG A 77 -1.55 6.89 -21.51
CA ARG A 77 -0.32 6.18 -21.85
C ARG A 77 -0.52 5.02 -22.84
N GLY A 78 -1.75 4.75 -23.27
CA GLY A 78 -2.08 3.65 -24.19
C GLY A 78 -1.93 2.26 -23.56
N HIS A 79 -1.98 2.15 -22.24
CA HIS A 79 -1.80 0.88 -21.54
C HIS A 79 -3.12 0.10 -21.40
N LEU A 80 -3.08 -1.20 -21.69
CA LEU A 80 -4.14 -2.12 -21.36
C LEU A 80 -3.97 -2.57 -19.90
N ILE A 81 -4.92 -2.19 -19.06
CA ILE A 81 -4.88 -2.51 -17.63
C ILE A 81 -5.67 -3.78 -17.31
N SER A 82 -5.13 -4.60 -16.41
CA SER A 82 -5.81 -5.77 -15.85
C SER A 82 -6.44 -5.48 -14.48
N SER A 83 -5.88 -4.56 -13.72
CA SER A 83 -6.41 -4.12 -12.43
C SER A 83 -5.87 -2.77 -12.03
N ILE A 84 -6.58 -2.09 -11.13
CA ILE A 84 -6.13 -0.86 -10.48
C ILE A 84 -6.49 -0.91 -9.00
N ILE A 85 -5.65 -0.32 -8.18
CA ILE A 85 -5.92 -0.06 -6.76
C ILE A 85 -5.46 1.35 -6.41
N ALA A 86 -6.19 2.02 -5.54
CA ALA A 86 -5.76 3.24 -4.88
C ALA A 86 -5.62 3.02 -3.37
N LYS A 87 -4.60 3.64 -2.79
CA LYS A 87 -4.32 3.57 -1.34
C LYS A 87 -3.99 4.97 -0.83
N PRO A 88 -4.55 5.40 0.32
CA PRO A 88 -4.22 6.70 0.88
C PRO A 88 -2.75 6.73 1.30
N SER A 89 -2.13 7.87 1.15
CA SER A 89 -0.79 8.15 1.67
C SER A 89 -0.81 8.23 3.20
N PHE A 90 0.37 8.28 3.80
CA PHE A 90 0.49 8.32 5.26
C PHE A 90 -0.26 9.51 5.85
N ALA A 91 -1.13 9.23 6.83
CA ALA A 91 -1.84 10.20 7.68
C ALA A 91 -2.73 11.22 6.94
N ASN A 92 -3.22 10.94 5.73
CA ASN A 92 -4.12 11.84 5.02
C ASN A 92 -5.01 11.11 3.99
N LEU A 93 -6.09 11.79 3.56
CA LEU A 93 -6.99 11.36 2.49
C LEU A 93 -6.90 12.26 1.24
N ILE A 94 -5.87 13.09 1.14
CA ILE A 94 -5.68 14.03 0.04
C ILE A 94 -4.78 13.43 -1.03
N VAL A 95 -3.68 12.79 -0.61
CA VAL A 95 -2.73 12.17 -1.53
C VAL A 95 -2.91 10.67 -1.54
N TRP A 96 -3.08 10.13 -2.75
CA TRP A 96 -3.33 8.72 -2.99
C TRP A 96 -2.24 8.12 -3.87
N LYS A 97 -1.77 6.95 -3.50
CA LYS A 97 -0.94 6.11 -4.34
C LYS A 97 -1.85 5.29 -5.22
N THR A 98 -1.73 5.42 -6.52
CA THR A 98 -2.40 4.57 -7.51
C THR A 98 -1.42 3.53 -8.04
N ILE A 99 -1.86 2.30 -8.17
CA ILE A 99 -1.09 1.21 -8.79
C ILE A 99 -1.99 0.55 -9.80
N TYR A 100 -1.68 0.71 -11.09
CA TYR A 100 -2.34 -0.08 -12.10
C TYR A 100 -1.41 -1.16 -12.65
N THR A 101 -2.00 -2.26 -13.03
CA THR A 101 -1.31 -3.47 -13.45
C THR A 101 -1.55 -3.70 -14.95
N THR A 102 -0.47 -3.93 -15.68
CA THR A 102 -0.49 -4.43 -17.06
C THR A 102 -0.04 -5.90 -17.07
N GLU A 103 0.13 -6.50 -18.23
CA GLU A 103 0.61 -7.88 -18.35
C GLU A 103 1.97 -8.08 -17.65
N ASN A 104 2.94 -7.16 -17.87
CA ASN A 104 4.33 -7.35 -17.49
C ASN A 104 4.82 -6.41 -16.38
N SER A 105 4.04 -5.38 -16.04
CA SER A 105 4.51 -4.30 -15.16
C SER A 105 3.40 -3.78 -14.25
N TYR A 106 3.84 -3.17 -13.16
CA TYR A 106 3.07 -2.27 -12.32
C TYR A 106 3.49 -0.84 -12.60
N TYR A 107 2.52 0.06 -12.73
CA TYR A 107 2.75 1.50 -12.84
C TYR A 107 2.21 2.16 -11.59
N ILE A 108 3.07 2.94 -10.96
CA ILE A 108 2.79 3.55 -9.67
C ILE A 108 2.87 5.05 -9.85
N ASP A 109 1.77 5.74 -9.61
CA ASP A 109 1.70 7.20 -9.62
C ASP A 109 1.11 7.69 -8.30
N ALA A 110 1.26 8.96 -7.98
CA ALA A 110 0.51 9.58 -6.91
C ALA A 110 -0.49 10.59 -7.47
N VAL A 111 -1.64 10.67 -6.83
CA VAL A 111 -2.69 11.60 -7.17
C VAL A 111 -3.04 12.42 -5.94
N ARG A 112 -2.93 13.74 -6.05
CA ARG A 112 -3.42 14.67 -5.01
C ARG A 112 -4.82 15.09 -5.37
N LEU A 113 -5.75 14.83 -4.47
CA LEU A 113 -7.19 15.08 -4.65
C LEU A 113 -7.60 16.28 -3.80
N GLY A 114 -7.61 17.44 -4.42
CA GLY A 114 -8.23 18.66 -3.90
C GLY A 114 -9.48 19.05 -4.68
N TYR A 115 -9.72 20.35 -4.79
CA TYR A 115 -10.71 20.90 -5.74
C TYR A 115 -10.30 20.54 -7.17
N ASN A 116 -9.03 20.79 -7.50
CA ASN A 116 -8.38 20.25 -8.70
C ASN A 116 -7.53 19.04 -8.31
N SER A 117 -7.46 18.06 -9.21
CA SER A 117 -6.56 16.93 -9.05
C SER A 117 -5.20 17.23 -9.67
N ASN A 118 -4.12 16.87 -8.98
CA ASN A 118 -2.77 16.95 -9.50
C ASN A 118 -2.14 15.54 -9.55
N ILE A 119 -1.52 15.22 -10.68
CA ILE A 119 -0.88 13.93 -10.93
C ILE A 119 0.63 14.11 -10.70
N ILE A 120 1.18 13.31 -9.82
CA ILE A 120 2.62 13.23 -9.59
C ILE A 120 3.12 11.94 -10.21
N GLU A 121 3.81 12.07 -11.33
CA GLU A 121 4.34 10.92 -12.05
C GLU A 121 5.26 10.08 -11.16
N GLY A 122 5.17 8.80 -11.34
CA GLY A 122 5.89 7.86 -10.50
C GLY A 122 6.78 6.91 -11.30
N THR A 123 6.68 5.63 -10.99
CA THR A 123 7.63 4.63 -11.47
C THR A 123 6.96 3.42 -12.08
N GLU A 124 7.54 2.91 -13.17
CA GLU A 124 7.28 1.56 -13.63
C GLU A 124 8.10 0.56 -12.82
N VAL A 125 7.48 -0.55 -12.47
CA VAL A 125 8.10 -1.67 -11.76
C VAL A 125 7.71 -2.97 -12.45
N LYS A 126 8.70 -3.74 -12.92
CA LYS A 126 8.47 -5.04 -13.56
C LYS A 126 7.88 -6.05 -12.59
N LYS A 127 6.94 -6.86 -13.04
CA LYS A 127 6.43 -7.99 -12.26
C LYS A 127 7.55 -8.97 -11.93
N PHE A 128 7.50 -9.52 -10.73
CA PHE A 128 8.49 -10.47 -10.28
C PHE A 128 8.24 -11.88 -10.87
N GLU A 129 9.27 -12.41 -11.51
CA GLU A 129 9.29 -13.75 -12.07
C GLU A 129 10.43 -14.56 -11.42
N VAL A 130 10.09 -15.62 -10.68
CA VAL A 130 11.07 -16.42 -9.91
C VAL A 130 12.17 -16.96 -10.81
N LYS A 131 11.80 -17.65 -11.89
CA LYS A 131 12.77 -18.32 -12.80
C LYS A 131 13.75 -17.35 -13.45
N LYS A 132 13.29 -16.14 -13.77
CA LYS A 132 14.08 -15.10 -14.40
C LYS A 132 15.01 -14.39 -13.41
N SER A 133 14.49 -14.10 -12.21
CA SER A 133 15.23 -13.35 -11.21
C SER A 133 16.18 -14.23 -10.39
N PHE A 134 15.80 -15.48 -10.15
CA PHE A 134 16.56 -16.44 -9.33
C PHE A 134 16.70 -17.80 -10.02
N PRO A 135 17.48 -17.89 -11.13
CA PRO A 135 17.66 -19.14 -11.87
C PRO A 135 18.35 -20.24 -11.03
N TRP A 136 19.05 -19.85 -9.98
CA TRP A 136 19.72 -20.74 -9.04
C TRP A 136 18.76 -21.35 -7.99
N LEU A 137 17.56 -20.82 -7.82
CA LEU A 137 16.65 -21.22 -6.76
C LEU A 137 16.00 -22.59 -7.07
N ASN A 138 16.20 -23.54 -6.17
CA ASN A 138 15.46 -24.79 -6.23
C ASN A 138 13.99 -24.57 -5.84
N ILE A 139 13.07 -24.93 -6.73
CA ILE A 139 11.62 -24.75 -6.54
C ILE A 139 11.04 -25.57 -5.37
N HIS A 140 11.75 -26.60 -4.94
CA HIS A 140 11.37 -27.42 -3.78
C HIS A 140 12.02 -26.97 -2.47
N SER A 141 12.80 -25.90 -2.49
CA SER A 141 13.42 -25.32 -1.29
C SER A 141 12.43 -24.60 -0.40
N GLN A 142 12.80 -24.41 0.86
CA GLN A 142 12.01 -23.61 1.79
C GLN A 142 11.91 -22.15 1.35
N GLN A 143 12.98 -21.59 0.78
CA GLN A 143 12.95 -20.22 0.25
C GLN A 143 11.93 -20.04 -0.87
N ALA A 144 11.76 -21.05 -1.76
CA ALA A 144 10.74 -20.99 -2.81
C ALA A 144 9.32 -20.98 -2.24
N LYS A 145 9.06 -21.79 -1.21
CA LYS A 145 7.76 -21.79 -0.49
C LYS A 145 7.50 -20.46 0.21
N ASP A 146 8.52 -19.87 0.79
CA ASP A 146 8.43 -18.59 1.48
C ASP A 146 8.15 -17.43 0.50
N ILE A 147 8.68 -17.48 -0.73
CA ILE A 147 8.32 -16.53 -1.79
C ILE A 147 6.83 -16.60 -2.10
N GLU A 148 6.28 -17.79 -2.28
CA GLU A 148 4.85 -17.92 -2.58
C GLU A 148 3.98 -17.49 -1.39
N ARG A 149 4.42 -17.74 -0.16
CA ARG A 149 3.78 -17.21 1.03
C ARG A 149 3.82 -15.68 1.07
N PHE A 150 4.95 -15.06 0.71
CA PHE A 150 5.08 -13.61 0.62
C PHE A 150 4.25 -13.03 -0.52
N ARG A 151 4.18 -13.71 -1.68
CA ARG A 151 3.32 -13.35 -2.80
C ARG A 151 1.85 -13.33 -2.38
N TRP A 152 1.40 -14.36 -1.69
CA TRP A 152 0.05 -14.42 -1.13
C TRP A 152 -0.19 -13.28 -0.13
N PHE A 153 0.75 -13.06 0.80
CA PHE A 153 0.67 -11.98 1.77
C PHE A 153 0.60 -10.59 1.12
N SER A 154 1.33 -10.39 0.05
CA SER A 154 1.39 -9.14 -0.71
C SER A 154 0.30 -9.02 -1.79
N ASN A 155 -0.65 -9.97 -1.84
CA ASN A 155 -1.71 -10.01 -2.84
C ASN A 155 -1.18 -9.92 -4.29
N GLY A 156 -0.03 -10.55 -4.56
CA GLY A 156 0.65 -10.55 -5.85
C GLY A 156 1.50 -9.31 -6.16
N TYR A 157 1.36 -8.22 -5.43
CA TYR A 157 2.08 -6.96 -5.68
C TYR A 157 3.53 -7.01 -5.21
N ILE A 158 4.31 -7.91 -5.79
CA ILE A 158 5.74 -8.09 -5.47
C ILE A 158 6.63 -7.78 -6.67
N ALA A 159 7.81 -7.24 -6.38
CA ALA A 159 8.83 -6.93 -7.38
C ALA A 159 10.22 -7.16 -6.81
N LEU A 160 11.21 -7.26 -7.72
CA LEU A 160 12.62 -7.27 -7.31
C LEU A 160 13.02 -5.87 -6.84
N SER A 161 13.77 -5.81 -5.76
CA SER A 161 14.31 -4.53 -5.27
C SER A 161 15.36 -3.98 -6.24
N LYS A 162 15.29 -2.67 -6.51
CA LYS A 162 16.33 -1.98 -7.28
C LYS A 162 17.65 -1.82 -6.52
N LEU A 163 17.64 -2.04 -5.20
CA LEU A 163 18.77 -1.81 -4.30
C LEU A 163 19.54 -3.07 -3.95
N ASN A 164 18.86 -4.20 -4.00
CA ASN A 164 19.44 -5.51 -3.69
C ASN A 164 18.78 -6.55 -4.58
N SER A 165 19.57 -7.16 -5.47
CA SER A 165 19.11 -8.17 -6.45
C SER A 165 18.60 -9.47 -5.79
N ASN A 166 18.89 -9.71 -4.52
CA ASN A 166 18.40 -10.86 -3.77
C ASN A 166 17.15 -10.54 -2.94
N GLN A 167 16.60 -9.34 -3.06
CA GLN A 167 15.47 -8.91 -2.27
C GLN A 167 14.21 -8.75 -3.11
N ILE A 168 13.10 -9.34 -2.63
CA ILE A 168 11.74 -9.15 -3.16
C ILE A 168 11.00 -8.21 -2.21
N ILE A 169 10.32 -7.20 -2.77
CA ILE A 169 9.62 -6.17 -2.01
C ILE A 169 8.13 -6.16 -2.30
N ASP A 170 7.33 -5.69 -1.32
CA ASP A 170 5.91 -5.37 -1.49
C ASP A 170 5.78 -3.91 -1.96
N ILE A 171 5.42 -3.71 -3.21
CA ILE A 171 5.36 -2.38 -3.85
C ILE A 171 4.18 -1.53 -3.42
N ARG A 172 3.20 -2.11 -2.70
CA ARG A 172 2.01 -1.38 -2.24
C ARG A 172 2.31 -0.33 -1.19
N TYR A 173 3.44 -0.49 -0.48
CA TYR A 173 3.80 0.35 0.65
C TYR A 173 5.18 0.97 0.45
N SER A 174 5.22 2.27 0.32
CA SER A 174 6.44 3.07 0.17
C SER A 174 6.29 4.35 0.97
N THR A 175 7.39 5.01 1.30
CA THR A 175 7.34 6.29 2.01
C THR A 175 6.78 7.38 1.10
N LEU A 176 7.23 7.42 -0.17
CA LEU A 176 6.68 8.34 -1.17
C LEU A 176 5.59 7.62 -1.98
N PRO A 177 4.40 8.22 -2.14
CA PRO A 177 3.27 7.56 -2.79
C PRO A 177 3.51 7.26 -4.28
N ASN A 178 4.35 8.02 -4.97
CA ASN A 178 4.71 7.82 -6.38
C ASN A 178 5.90 6.88 -6.59
N LYS A 179 6.43 6.22 -5.56
CA LYS A 179 7.57 5.29 -5.66
C LYS A 179 7.17 3.85 -5.39
N GLY A 180 7.90 2.92 -6.03
CA GLY A 180 7.75 1.48 -5.83
C GLY A 180 8.76 0.87 -4.84
N ASP A 181 9.40 1.68 -4.01
CA ASP A 181 10.41 1.25 -3.04
C ASP A 181 9.72 0.63 -1.83
N GLY A 182 9.51 -0.69 -1.83
CA GLY A 182 8.81 -1.37 -0.74
C GLY A 182 9.41 -1.09 0.63
N LEU A 183 8.57 -0.73 1.61
CA LEU A 183 8.99 -0.51 3.01
C LEU A 183 9.48 -1.80 3.68
N TRP A 184 9.07 -2.94 3.18
CA TRP A 184 9.47 -4.26 3.64
C TRP A 184 9.56 -5.23 2.47
N GLY A 185 10.25 -6.31 2.71
CA GLY A 185 10.45 -7.37 1.75
C GLY A 185 11.02 -8.61 2.38
N ILE A 186 11.42 -9.51 1.52
CA ILE A 186 12.13 -10.74 1.87
C ILE A 186 13.47 -10.78 1.14
N GLU A 187 14.49 -11.27 1.80
CA GLU A 187 15.83 -11.44 1.23
C GLU A 187 16.19 -12.91 1.16
N LEU A 188 16.61 -13.33 -0.02
CA LEU A 188 17.06 -14.68 -0.32
C LEU A 188 18.57 -14.79 -0.15
N ASN A 189 19.02 -15.98 0.23
CA ASN A 189 20.44 -16.30 0.32
C ASN A 189 20.79 -17.46 -0.62
N PRO A 190 21.58 -17.23 -1.70
CA PRO A 190 21.98 -18.29 -2.63
C PRO A 190 22.79 -19.41 -1.98
N ALA A 191 23.51 -19.10 -0.89
CA ALA A 191 24.33 -20.08 -0.15
C ALA A 191 23.56 -20.84 0.93
N ALA A 192 22.26 -20.57 1.10
CA ALA A 192 21.47 -21.21 2.15
C ALA A 192 21.12 -22.67 1.81
N GLY A 193 21.05 -23.50 2.82
CA GLY A 193 20.61 -24.88 2.69
C GLY A 193 19.14 -24.99 2.24
N LYS A 194 18.75 -26.18 1.76
CA LYS A 194 17.41 -26.45 1.20
C LYS A 194 16.26 -26.09 2.14
N ASP A 195 16.44 -26.27 3.43
CA ASP A 195 15.41 -26.08 4.47
C ASP A 195 15.53 -24.72 5.16
N SER A 196 16.42 -23.84 4.69
CA SER A 196 16.61 -22.52 5.26
C SER A 196 15.51 -21.56 4.82
N HIS A 197 14.95 -20.81 5.78
CA HIS A 197 13.98 -19.76 5.54
C HIS A 197 14.62 -18.50 4.98
N ILE A 198 13.81 -17.69 4.29
CA ILE A 198 14.16 -16.32 3.89
C ILE A 198 14.28 -15.41 5.11
N LYS A 199 14.95 -14.28 4.94
CA LYS A 199 14.99 -13.21 5.94
C LYS A 199 13.98 -12.13 5.62
N MET A 200 13.16 -11.74 6.62
CA MET A 200 12.34 -10.53 6.51
C MET A 200 13.23 -9.30 6.65
N VAL A 201 13.03 -8.32 5.76
CA VAL A 201 13.81 -7.09 5.75
C VAL A 201 12.89 -5.87 5.70
N THR A 202 13.33 -4.78 6.32
CA THR A 202 12.65 -3.51 6.29
C THR A 202 13.55 -2.44 5.67
N ASN A 203 13.03 -1.73 4.67
CA ASN A 203 13.74 -0.70 3.91
C ASN A 203 13.42 0.72 4.43
N ARG A 204 13.36 0.87 5.75
CA ARG A 204 13.12 2.18 6.36
C ARG A 204 14.38 3.03 6.28
N ARG A 205 14.59 3.73 5.18
CA ARG A 205 15.70 4.69 5.06
C ARG A 205 15.40 5.97 5.85
N SER A 206 16.39 6.54 6.47
CA SER A 206 16.36 7.81 7.21
C SER A 206 16.31 9.03 6.26
N ARG A 207 15.82 10.32 6.64
CA ARG A 207 14.48 10.41 6.20
C ARG A 207 13.85 11.71 6.45
N SER A 208 14.60 12.67 6.93
CA SER A 208 14.12 14.04 6.99
C SER A 208 13.81 14.58 5.58
N GLU A 209 14.63 14.26 4.58
CA GLU A 209 14.36 14.64 3.18
C GLU A 209 13.16 13.92 2.57
N THR A 210 13.00 12.62 2.82
CA THR A 210 11.86 11.88 2.31
C THR A 210 10.54 12.37 2.92
N TYR A 211 10.55 12.73 4.21
CA TYR A 211 9.38 13.33 4.85
C TYR A 211 9.12 14.75 4.38
N LYS A 212 10.15 15.53 4.08
CA LYS A 212 9.99 16.85 3.45
C LYS A 212 9.36 16.73 2.06
N GLN A 213 9.83 15.77 1.26
CA GLN A 213 9.23 15.48 -0.05
C GLN A 213 7.78 15.01 0.05
N LEU A 214 7.47 14.14 1.02
CA LEU A 214 6.09 13.74 1.26
C LEU A 214 5.22 14.94 1.66
N TRP A 215 5.75 15.81 2.49
CA TRP A 215 5.04 17.01 2.92
C TRP A 215 4.80 17.97 1.75
N SER A 216 5.79 18.20 0.87
CA SER A 216 5.58 19.03 -0.32
C SER A 216 4.50 18.44 -1.24
N ILE A 217 4.47 17.13 -1.43
CA ILE A 217 3.40 16.47 -2.20
C ILE A 217 2.00 16.70 -1.60
N ILE A 218 1.90 16.84 -0.27
CA ILE A 218 0.62 17.06 0.41
C ILE A 218 0.17 18.52 0.32
N VAL A 219 1.11 19.47 0.42
CA VAL A 219 0.80 20.91 0.59
C VAL A 219 0.84 21.67 -0.73
N ASP A 220 1.83 21.43 -1.60
CA ASP A 220 2.03 22.07 -2.90
C ASP A 220 1.09 21.52 -3.99
#